data_923f41592d1ab12a30114e6a86fa0069
#
_entry.id   923f41592d1ab12a30114e6a86fa0069
#
_cell.length_a   1.000
_cell.length_b   1.000
_cell.length_c   1.000
_cell.angle_alpha   90.00
_cell.angle_beta   90.00
_cell.angle_gamma   90.00
#
_symmetry.space_group_name_H-M   'P 1'
#
loop_
_entity.id
_entity.type
_entity.pdbx_description
1 polymer ?
#
loop_
_entity_poly.entity_id
_entity_poly.type
_entity_poly.pdbx_seq_one_letter_code
_entity_poly.pdbx_strand_id
1 'polypeptide(L)'
;MPLLRSLSVLIALLPATLAAADQPTRSPHTNYILRCAGCHGFEGLGTTEGDIPAFPDSVGYIAGTDLGRTYMMHVPGVVGSSLNDREIAEVMNYVLDVWGETESGAPAVPFTEDEVTRRRAEPVPDVVAYRRLVVDELAEMGVKVADYPWP
;
A
#
# COMPACT_ATOMS: atom_id res chain seq x y z
N MET A 1 52.36 -58.36 15.33
CA MET A 1 51.92 -57.31 14.38
C MET A 1 50.42 -57.12 14.52
N PRO A 2 49.89 -56.08 15.13
CA PRO A 2 48.48 -55.82 15.22
C PRO A 2 48.02 -54.96 14.04
N LEU A 3 46.99 -55.43 13.36
CA LEU A 3 46.25 -54.72 12.29
C LEU A 3 45.38 -53.62 12.89
N LEU A 4 45.74 -52.35 12.64
CA LEU A 4 44.85 -51.21 12.90
C LEU A 4 43.68 -51.25 11.88
N ARG A 5 42.48 -51.47 12.39
CA ARG A 5 41.24 -51.25 11.62
C ARG A 5 40.84 -49.80 11.70
N SER A 6 41.00 -49.04 10.61
CA SER A 6 40.52 -47.70 10.48
C SER A 6 38.98 -47.69 10.40
N LEU A 7 38.35 -47.09 11.40
CA LEU A 7 36.90 -46.90 11.47
C LEU A 7 36.59 -45.55 10.76
N SER A 8 36.17 -45.62 9.53
CA SER A 8 35.67 -44.43 8.80
C SER A 8 34.28 -44.06 9.28
N VAL A 9 34.20 -42.97 10.03
CA VAL A 9 32.90 -42.38 10.45
C VAL A 9 32.38 -41.53 9.30
N LEU A 10 31.32 -42.03 8.64
CA LEU A 10 30.60 -41.28 7.60
C LEU A 10 29.62 -40.29 8.26
N ILE A 11 29.98 -39.03 8.35
CA ILE A 11 29.09 -37.95 8.84
C ILE A 11 28.10 -37.61 7.71
N ALA A 12 26.87 -38.08 7.82
CA ALA A 12 25.79 -37.68 6.94
C ALA A 12 25.35 -36.25 7.26
N LEU A 13 25.72 -35.27 6.42
CA LEU A 13 25.14 -33.95 6.46
C LEU A 13 23.69 -34.02 6.00
N LEU A 14 22.76 -33.96 6.94
CA LEU A 14 21.35 -33.72 6.61
C LEU A 14 21.21 -32.21 6.22
N PRO A 15 20.59 -31.93 5.06
CA PRO A 15 20.24 -30.54 4.73
C PRO A 15 19.16 -30.07 5.73
N ALA A 16 19.50 -29.09 6.57
CA ALA A 16 18.53 -28.37 7.37
C ALA A 16 17.70 -27.50 6.41
N THR A 17 16.53 -27.97 6.02
CA THR A 17 15.50 -27.12 5.40
C THR A 17 15.04 -26.14 6.47
N LEU A 18 15.55 -24.88 6.43
CA LEU A 18 14.93 -23.78 7.15
C LEU A 18 13.54 -23.61 6.56
N ALA A 19 12.54 -24.13 7.25
CA ALA A 19 11.16 -23.70 7.03
C ALA A 19 11.14 -22.19 7.33
N ALA A 20 10.88 -21.38 6.31
CA ALA A 20 10.60 -19.96 6.51
C ALA A 20 9.39 -19.91 7.45
N ALA A 21 9.61 -19.50 8.70
CA ALA A 21 8.53 -19.29 9.64
C ALA A 21 7.63 -18.23 9.04
N ASP A 22 6.36 -18.56 8.84
CA ASP A 22 5.34 -17.63 8.35
C ASP A 22 5.29 -16.48 9.37
N GLN A 23 5.84 -15.32 8.99
CA GLN A 23 5.84 -14.15 9.86
C GLN A 23 4.36 -13.76 10.08
N PRO A 24 3.91 -13.60 11.32
CA PRO A 24 2.53 -13.21 11.56
C PRO A 24 2.25 -11.91 10.80
N THR A 25 1.31 -11.96 9.86
CA THR A 25 0.90 -10.79 9.07
C THR A 25 0.30 -9.76 10.02
N ARG A 26 0.79 -8.52 9.96
CA ARG A 26 0.20 -7.43 10.73
C ARG A 26 -1.22 -7.17 10.23
N SER A 27 -2.10 -6.73 11.13
CA SER A 27 -3.43 -6.29 10.69
C SER A 27 -3.31 -5.04 9.79
N PRO A 28 -4.29 -4.80 8.89
CA PRO A 28 -4.32 -3.59 8.06
C PRO A 28 -4.24 -2.31 8.90
N HIS A 29 -4.96 -2.25 10.01
CA HIS A 29 -4.87 -1.15 10.98
C HIS A 29 -3.44 -0.96 11.52
N THR A 30 -2.76 -2.04 11.91
CA THR A 30 -1.37 -1.95 12.39
C THR A 30 -0.44 -1.43 11.29
N ASN A 31 -0.61 -1.88 10.05
CA ASN A 31 0.15 -1.38 8.91
C ASN A 31 -0.13 0.11 8.66
N TYR A 32 -1.39 0.56 8.79
CA TYR A 32 -1.74 1.98 8.73
C TYR A 32 -0.98 2.79 9.78
N ILE A 33 -1.03 2.39 11.05
CA ILE A 33 -0.35 3.09 12.14
C ILE A 33 1.17 3.19 11.89
N LEU A 34 1.79 2.12 11.43
CA LEU A 34 3.25 2.06 11.27
C LEU A 34 3.77 2.72 9.99
N ARG A 35 2.94 2.87 8.95
CA ARG A 35 3.39 3.26 7.59
C ARG A 35 2.70 4.50 7.04
N CYS A 36 1.52 4.83 7.54
CA CYS A 36 0.69 5.90 6.98
C CYS A 36 0.40 7.02 7.97
N ALA A 37 0.11 6.68 9.24
CA ALA A 37 -0.33 7.64 10.25
C ALA A 37 0.71 8.70 10.59
N GLY A 38 2.01 8.45 10.36
CA GLY A 38 3.07 9.45 10.55
C GLY A 38 2.90 10.71 9.69
N CYS A 39 2.30 10.57 8.51
CA CYS A 39 1.99 11.67 7.59
C CYS A 39 0.50 12.02 7.60
N HIS A 40 -0.38 11.03 7.57
CA HIS A 40 -1.82 11.24 7.45
C HIS A 40 -2.55 11.46 8.79
N GLY A 41 -1.85 11.28 9.93
CA GLY A 41 -2.48 11.31 11.25
C GLY A 41 -3.34 10.07 11.55
N PHE A 42 -3.80 9.94 12.78
CA PHE A 42 -4.68 8.83 13.19
C PHE A 42 -6.10 8.99 12.64
N GLU A 43 -6.52 10.24 12.40
CA GLU A 43 -7.85 10.59 11.89
C GLU A 43 -7.87 10.75 10.37
N GLY A 44 -6.76 10.47 9.67
CA GLY A 44 -6.66 10.62 8.23
C GLY A 44 -6.74 12.05 7.70
N LEU A 45 -6.56 13.06 8.56
CA LEU A 45 -6.73 14.47 8.22
C LEU A 45 -5.53 15.09 7.48
N GLY A 46 -4.46 14.34 7.34
CA GLY A 46 -3.22 14.84 6.76
C GLY A 46 -2.53 15.87 7.63
N THR A 47 -1.60 16.64 7.07
CA THR A 47 -0.88 17.71 7.74
C THR A 47 -0.61 18.87 6.79
N THR A 48 -0.86 20.10 7.24
CA THR A 48 -0.56 21.31 6.47
C THR A 48 0.94 21.49 6.30
N GLU A 49 1.71 21.24 7.36
CA GLU A 49 3.17 21.38 7.36
C GLU A 49 3.88 20.41 6.44
N GLY A 50 3.27 19.24 6.21
CA GLY A 50 3.81 18.19 5.34
C GLY A 50 3.19 18.15 3.96
N ASP A 51 2.27 19.08 3.66
CA ASP A 51 1.52 19.11 2.41
C ASP A 51 0.81 17.78 2.11
N ILE A 52 0.34 17.11 3.18
CA ILE A 52 -0.32 15.80 3.09
C ILE A 52 -1.84 16.01 3.07
N PRO A 53 -2.54 15.64 1.99
CA PRO A 53 -3.98 15.83 1.89
C PRO A 53 -4.76 14.91 2.82
N ALA A 54 -5.95 15.37 3.24
CA ALA A 54 -6.88 14.57 4.02
C ALA A 54 -7.50 13.43 3.20
N PHE A 55 -7.83 12.33 3.87
CA PHE A 55 -8.60 11.21 3.31
C PHE A 55 -10.11 11.47 3.29
N PRO A 56 -10.73 11.97 4.38
CA PRO A 56 -12.16 12.26 4.38
C PRO A 56 -12.58 13.11 3.18
N ASP A 57 -13.73 12.83 2.61
CA ASP A 57 -14.31 13.50 1.45
C ASP A 57 -13.42 13.51 0.18
N SER A 58 -12.40 12.66 0.13
CA SER A 58 -11.43 12.63 -0.97
C SER A 58 -11.07 11.24 -1.42
N VAL A 59 -10.62 10.38 -0.50
CA VAL A 59 -9.98 9.10 -0.89
C VAL A 59 -10.96 8.15 -1.58
N GLY A 60 -12.23 8.17 -1.19
CA GLY A 60 -13.28 7.35 -1.82
C GLY A 60 -13.53 7.76 -3.27
N TYR A 61 -13.56 9.07 -3.55
CA TYR A 61 -13.73 9.57 -4.91
C TYR A 61 -12.51 9.25 -5.78
N ILE A 62 -11.31 9.45 -5.25
CA ILE A 62 -10.05 9.10 -5.95
C ILE A 62 -10.04 7.61 -6.28
N ALA A 63 -10.34 6.74 -5.32
CA ALA A 63 -10.41 5.29 -5.52
C ALA A 63 -11.57 4.85 -6.44
N GLY A 64 -12.52 5.73 -6.70
CA GLY A 64 -13.65 5.51 -7.61
C GLY A 64 -13.28 5.64 -9.09
N THR A 65 -12.11 6.20 -9.44
CA THR A 65 -11.65 6.37 -10.82
C THR A 65 -10.46 5.47 -11.14
N ASP A 66 -10.28 5.12 -12.41
CA ASP A 66 -9.15 4.29 -12.83
C ASP A 66 -7.81 5.02 -12.67
N LEU A 67 -7.77 6.31 -13.04
CA LEU A 67 -6.60 7.16 -12.82
C LEU A 67 -6.28 7.28 -11.32
N GLY A 68 -7.29 7.51 -10.49
CA GLY A 68 -7.11 7.65 -9.04
C GLY A 68 -6.56 6.37 -8.39
N ARG A 69 -7.03 5.21 -8.80
CA ARG A 69 -6.51 3.92 -8.30
C ARG A 69 -5.05 3.70 -8.68
N THR A 70 -4.65 4.06 -9.90
CA THR A 70 -3.24 4.02 -10.32
C THR A 70 -2.42 5.05 -9.54
N TYR A 71 -2.90 6.30 -9.39
CA TYR A 71 -2.26 7.33 -8.59
C TYR A 71 -1.94 6.85 -7.17
N MET A 72 -2.91 6.25 -6.48
CA MET A 72 -2.75 5.76 -5.11
C MET A 72 -1.60 4.75 -4.97
N MET A 73 -1.32 3.96 -6.00
CA MET A 73 -0.22 2.98 -5.98
C MET A 73 1.17 3.63 -6.17
N HIS A 74 1.24 4.89 -6.60
CA HIS A 74 2.49 5.58 -6.92
C HIS A 74 2.83 6.73 -5.96
N VAL A 75 1.96 7.04 -4.99
CA VAL A 75 2.30 8.05 -3.98
C VAL A 75 3.51 7.62 -3.16
N PRO A 76 4.41 8.56 -2.77
CA PRO A 76 5.66 8.24 -2.10
C PRO A 76 5.49 7.37 -0.85
N GLY A 77 4.42 7.60 -0.08
CA GLY A 77 4.11 6.83 1.13
C GLY A 77 3.83 5.35 0.85
N VAL A 78 3.17 5.02 -0.26
CA VAL A 78 2.90 3.63 -0.67
C VAL A 78 4.14 2.98 -1.26
N VAL A 79 4.84 3.68 -2.16
CA VAL A 79 6.08 3.17 -2.78
C VAL A 79 7.14 2.88 -1.73
N GLY A 80 7.30 3.76 -0.72
CA GLY A 80 8.29 3.64 0.36
C GLY A 80 7.83 2.83 1.57
N SER A 81 6.62 2.27 1.58
CA SER A 81 6.03 1.61 2.76
C SER A 81 6.75 0.34 3.22
N SER A 82 7.52 -0.31 2.35
CA SER A 82 8.09 -1.65 2.56
C SER A 82 7.03 -2.76 2.75
N LEU A 83 5.78 -2.50 2.36
CA LEU A 83 4.71 -3.48 2.33
C LEU A 83 4.73 -4.24 0.99
N ASN A 84 4.37 -5.52 1.02
CA ASN A 84 4.12 -6.28 -0.21
C ASN A 84 2.74 -5.92 -0.81
N ASP A 85 2.46 -6.38 -2.02
CA ASP A 85 1.26 -5.99 -2.76
C ASP A 85 -0.04 -6.40 -2.06
N ARG A 86 -0.06 -7.55 -1.40
CA ARG A 86 -1.20 -7.98 -0.57
C ARG A 86 -1.40 -7.05 0.62
N GLU A 87 -0.33 -6.72 1.36
CA GLU A 87 -0.41 -5.82 2.51
C GLU A 87 -0.81 -4.40 2.09
N ILE A 88 -0.38 -3.95 0.89
CA ILE A 88 -0.83 -2.68 0.31
C ILE A 88 -2.33 -2.74 0.01
N ALA A 89 -2.83 -3.80 -0.64
CA ALA A 89 -4.26 -3.96 -0.90
C ALA A 89 -5.06 -3.93 0.41
N GLU A 90 -4.61 -4.67 1.42
CA GLU A 90 -5.27 -4.74 2.73
C GLU A 90 -5.30 -3.38 3.46
N VAL A 91 -4.18 -2.64 3.47
CA VAL A 91 -4.15 -1.32 4.14
C VAL A 91 -4.92 -0.26 3.35
N MET A 92 -4.94 -0.32 2.02
CA MET A 92 -5.78 0.56 1.20
C MET A 92 -7.26 0.29 1.43
N ASN A 93 -7.67 -0.97 1.53
CA ASN A 93 -9.05 -1.32 1.87
C ASN A 93 -9.42 -0.82 3.27
N TYR A 94 -8.53 -0.93 4.25
CA TYR A 94 -8.75 -0.31 5.57
C TYR A 94 -8.96 1.21 5.47
N VAL A 95 -8.15 1.91 4.67
CA VAL A 95 -8.31 3.36 4.45
C VAL A 95 -9.67 3.67 3.80
N LEU A 96 -10.10 2.87 2.84
CA LEU A 96 -11.41 3.03 2.19
C LEU A 96 -12.57 2.70 3.12
N ASP A 97 -12.44 1.67 3.96
CA ASP A 97 -13.47 1.31 4.94
C ASP A 97 -13.69 2.41 5.98
N VAL A 98 -12.62 3.13 6.36
CA VAL A 98 -12.70 4.16 7.41
C VAL A 98 -13.06 5.54 6.86
N TRP A 99 -12.55 5.92 5.68
CA TRP A 99 -12.66 7.28 5.14
C TRP A 99 -13.14 7.35 3.68
N GLY A 100 -13.48 6.21 3.07
CA GLY A 100 -13.83 6.14 1.65
C GLY A 100 -15.30 6.43 1.34
N GLU A 101 -16.10 6.92 2.30
CA GLU A 101 -17.47 7.31 2.03
C GLU A 101 -17.55 8.43 0.98
N THR A 102 -18.54 8.34 0.10
CA THR A 102 -18.85 9.33 -0.91
C THR A 102 -20.32 9.74 -0.75
N GLU A 103 -20.70 10.89 -1.31
CA GLU A 103 -22.11 11.34 -1.26
C GLU A 103 -23.11 10.32 -1.83
N SER A 104 -22.67 9.46 -2.73
CA SER A 104 -23.50 8.39 -3.27
C SER A 104 -23.77 7.27 -2.27
N GLY A 105 -23.02 7.21 -1.17
CA GLY A 105 -23.06 6.12 -0.18
C GLY A 105 -22.63 4.75 -0.74
N ALA A 106 -22.17 4.70 -1.98
CA ALA A 106 -21.68 3.46 -2.55
C ALA A 106 -20.27 3.17 -2.01
N PRO A 107 -20.02 1.96 -1.48
CA PRO A 107 -18.69 1.60 -1.02
C PRO A 107 -17.72 1.55 -2.20
N ALA A 108 -16.49 2.02 -2.00
CA ALA A 108 -15.44 1.88 -2.99
C ALA A 108 -15.16 0.39 -3.26
N VAL A 109 -14.87 0.05 -4.52
CA VAL A 109 -14.47 -1.32 -4.87
C VAL A 109 -13.15 -1.66 -4.18
N PRO A 110 -13.07 -2.75 -3.40
CA PRO A 110 -11.84 -3.12 -2.72
C PRO A 110 -10.68 -3.37 -3.69
N PHE A 111 -9.47 -3.04 -3.27
CA PHE A 111 -8.24 -3.42 -3.97
C PHE A 111 -7.96 -4.91 -3.79
N THR A 112 -7.45 -5.55 -4.83
CA THR A 112 -6.89 -6.90 -4.76
C THR A 112 -5.37 -6.85 -4.91
N GLU A 113 -4.67 -7.90 -4.45
CA GLU A 113 -3.23 -8.04 -4.63
C GLU A 113 -2.84 -7.96 -6.11
N ASP A 114 -3.55 -8.68 -6.98
CA ASP A 114 -3.30 -8.68 -8.43
C ASP A 114 -3.48 -7.28 -9.05
N GLU A 115 -4.46 -6.51 -8.57
CA GLU A 115 -4.65 -5.14 -9.02
C GLU A 115 -3.48 -4.24 -8.58
N VAL A 116 -3.07 -4.34 -7.34
CA VAL A 116 -1.92 -3.58 -6.81
C VAL A 116 -0.66 -3.91 -7.62
N THR A 117 -0.36 -5.20 -7.84
CA THR A 117 0.78 -5.64 -8.66
C THR A 117 0.74 -5.02 -10.06
N ARG A 118 -0.41 -5.10 -10.73
CA ARG A 118 -0.56 -4.57 -12.09
C ARG A 118 -0.38 -3.05 -12.12
N ARG A 119 -1.05 -2.31 -11.22
CA ARG A 119 -1.00 -0.84 -11.20
C ARG A 119 0.38 -0.31 -10.84
N ARG A 120 1.09 -0.96 -9.92
CA ARG A 120 2.46 -0.59 -9.57
C ARG A 120 3.46 -0.80 -10.71
N ALA A 121 3.15 -1.66 -11.68
CA ALA A 121 3.96 -1.86 -12.87
C ALA A 121 3.71 -0.80 -13.97
N GLU A 122 2.65 0.01 -13.85
CA GLU A 122 2.36 1.08 -14.79
C GLU A 122 3.38 2.23 -14.61
N PRO A 123 3.89 2.84 -15.70
CA PRO A 123 4.84 3.94 -15.56
C PRO A 123 4.14 5.24 -15.16
N VAL A 124 4.48 5.77 -13.99
CA VAL A 124 4.06 7.10 -13.51
C VAL A 124 5.32 7.92 -13.20
N PRO A 125 5.92 8.57 -14.19
CA PRO A 125 7.19 9.28 -14.00
C PRO A 125 7.07 10.54 -13.11
N ASP A 126 5.91 11.14 -13.06
CA ASP A 126 5.61 12.32 -12.25
C ASP A 126 4.24 12.13 -11.55
N VAL A 127 4.29 11.78 -10.28
CA VAL A 127 3.08 11.53 -9.49
C VAL A 127 2.28 12.81 -9.22
N VAL A 128 2.93 13.97 -9.19
CA VAL A 128 2.27 15.28 -9.00
C VAL A 128 1.48 15.64 -10.27
N ALA A 129 2.11 15.52 -11.44
CA ALA A 129 1.41 15.71 -12.70
C ALA A 129 0.25 14.71 -12.87
N TYR A 130 0.47 13.45 -12.46
CA TYR A 130 -0.58 12.42 -12.51
C TYR A 130 -1.76 12.74 -11.60
N ARG A 131 -1.50 13.30 -10.39
CA ARG A 131 -2.57 13.79 -9.52
C ARG A 131 -3.41 14.88 -10.17
N ARG A 132 -2.83 15.77 -10.99
CA ARG A 132 -3.60 16.79 -11.71
C ARG A 132 -4.64 16.16 -12.63
N LEU A 133 -4.25 15.10 -13.37
CA LEU A 133 -5.20 14.37 -14.22
C LEU A 133 -6.36 13.78 -13.42
N VAL A 134 -6.07 13.22 -12.23
CA VAL A 134 -7.12 12.68 -11.34
C VAL A 134 -8.06 13.79 -10.86
N VAL A 135 -7.51 14.93 -10.44
CA VAL A 135 -8.31 16.07 -9.94
C VAL A 135 -9.16 16.66 -11.06
N ASP A 136 -8.61 16.79 -12.27
CA ASP A 136 -9.33 17.31 -13.44
C ASP A 136 -10.50 16.37 -13.82
N GLU A 137 -10.27 15.04 -13.85
CA GLU A 137 -11.32 14.04 -14.08
C GLU A 137 -12.44 14.16 -13.05
N LEU A 138 -12.09 14.26 -11.77
CA LEU A 138 -13.08 14.40 -10.68
C LEU A 138 -13.83 15.73 -10.75
N ALA A 139 -13.16 16.81 -11.13
CA ALA A 139 -13.79 18.13 -11.31
C ALA A 139 -14.81 18.11 -12.47
N GLU A 140 -14.54 17.42 -13.57
CA GLU A 140 -15.50 17.20 -14.67
C GLU A 140 -16.75 16.44 -14.19
N MET A 141 -16.61 15.58 -13.16
CA MET A 141 -17.71 14.88 -12.52
C MET A 141 -18.41 15.72 -11.42
N GLY A 142 -17.96 16.98 -11.20
CA GLY A 142 -18.50 17.87 -10.16
C GLY A 142 -17.97 17.58 -8.75
N VAL A 143 -16.96 16.76 -8.61
CA VAL A 143 -16.38 16.36 -7.33
C VAL A 143 -15.18 17.22 -6.99
N LYS A 144 -15.16 17.80 -5.79
CA LYS A 144 -14.00 18.48 -5.22
C LYS A 144 -13.36 17.58 -4.15
N VAL A 145 -12.09 17.31 -4.29
CA VAL A 145 -11.27 16.57 -3.31
C VAL A 145 -10.41 17.52 -2.50
N ALA A 146 -9.77 17.01 -1.44
CA ALA A 146 -8.88 17.78 -0.56
C ALA A 146 -7.81 18.55 -1.37
N ASP A 147 -7.60 19.80 -0.97
CA ASP A 147 -6.60 20.66 -1.57
C ASP A 147 -5.20 20.03 -1.44
N TYR A 148 -4.36 20.30 -2.42
CA TYR A 148 -2.98 19.87 -2.46
C TYR A 148 -2.12 21.09 -2.83
N PRO A 149 -1.06 21.39 -2.09
CA PRO A 149 -0.17 22.50 -2.44
C PRO A 149 0.61 22.12 -3.69
N TRP A 150 0.15 22.63 -4.81
CA TRP A 150 0.81 22.41 -6.10
C TRP A 150 2.14 23.17 -6.12
N PRO A 151 3.25 22.51 -6.50
CA PRO A 151 4.51 23.19 -6.72
C PRO A 151 4.46 24.13 -7.92
#